data_80e0b0998df0099e24580a28ac81754d
#
_entry.id   80e0b0998df0099e24580a28ac81754d
#
_cell.length_a   1.000
_cell.length_b   1.000
_cell.length_c   1.000
_cell.angle_alpha   90.00
_cell.angle_beta   90.00
_cell.angle_gamma   90.00
#
_symmetry.space_group_name_H-M   'P 1'
#
loop_
_entity.id
_entity.type
_entity.pdbx_description
1 polymer ?
#
loop_
_entity_poly.entity_id
_entity_poly.type
_entity_poly.pdbx_seq_one_letter_code
_entity_poly.pdbx_strand_id
1 'polypeptide(L)'
;MAFFKITYNEKYRFATLHSFGCTFRCGVCSYKLRSGARGTPGLSFPRPQKFLTIPEMKQALRSVAVDKVYFMGGEPTVSKEMPEMLGFARNTLGAKTYLGHTNGSRLPLPNLSGANVGMKAWDEKVHLEYTGKPKRLIFDNFVAAVAAGLEMRANVVFVPGLVDTDQVEAIAAWLASVDPEIPFHIMGYIPVPGQPYARPTDEQMATAVAACRKHLHTVGSSHITSEQALDLTARDDRFAVKKIA
;
A
#
# COMPACT_ATOMS: atom_id res chain seq x y z
N MET A 1 -2.79 -8.13 18.15
CA MET A 1 -3.88 -8.04 17.13
C MET A 1 -3.75 -6.72 16.40
N ALA A 2 -3.82 -6.77 15.07
CA ALA A 2 -3.74 -5.56 14.25
C ALA A 2 -4.92 -5.43 13.28
N PHE A 3 -5.62 -6.50 12.92
CA PHE A 3 -6.80 -6.44 12.04
C PHE A 3 -8.05 -6.06 12.81
N PHE A 4 -8.84 -5.12 12.26
CA PHE A 4 -9.99 -4.55 12.97
C PHE A 4 -11.28 -4.51 12.11
N LYS A 5 -11.17 -4.80 10.83
CA LYS A 5 -12.29 -4.78 9.89
C LYS A 5 -12.00 -5.67 8.70
N ILE A 6 -13.04 -6.35 8.19
CA ILE A 6 -12.99 -7.05 6.91
C ILE A 6 -14.10 -6.47 6.02
N THR A 7 -13.72 -6.08 4.80
CA THR A 7 -14.66 -5.67 3.76
C THR A 7 -14.64 -6.68 2.62
N TYR A 8 -15.76 -6.82 1.92
CA TYR A 8 -15.92 -7.75 0.81
C TYR A 8 -16.54 -7.05 -0.40
N ASN A 9 -15.95 -7.28 -1.57
CA ASN A 9 -16.48 -6.89 -2.86
C ASN A 9 -17.09 -8.12 -3.54
N GLU A 10 -18.40 -8.11 -3.72
CA GLU A 10 -19.14 -9.23 -4.26
C GLU A 10 -18.91 -9.43 -5.76
N LYS A 11 -18.83 -8.32 -6.52
CA LYS A 11 -18.64 -8.35 -7.97
C LYS A 11 -17.30 -8.99 -8.37
N TYR A 12 -16.23 -8.65 -7.64
CA TYR A 12 -14.89 -9.14 -7.93
C TYR A 12 -14.41 -10.25 -6.98
N ARG A 13 -15.27 -10.68 -6.07
CA ARG A 13 -15.05 -11.77 -5.11
C ARG A 13 -13.73 -11.64 -4.35
N PHE A 14 -13.43 -10.43 -3.85
CA PHE A 14 -12.29 -10.23 -2.99
C PHE A 14 -12.67 -9.71 -1.61
N ALA A 15 -11.95 -10.18 -0.60
CA ALA A 15 -12.02 -9.65 0.76
C ALA A 15 -10.78 -8.81 1.08
N THR A 16 -10.94 -7.77 1.89
CA THR A 16 -9.82 -6.97 2.39
C THR A 16 -9.82 -6.94 3.91
N LEU A 17 -8.73 -7.43 4.52
CA LEU A 17 -8.45 -7.30 5.94
C LEU A 17 -7.72 -5.98 6.19
N HIS A 18 -8.30 -5.13 7.03
CA HIS A 18 -7.75 -3.81 7.35
C HIS A 18 -6.97 -3.86 8.66
N SER A 19 -5.69 -3.50 8.59
CA SER A 19 -4.77 -3.49 9.74
C SER A 19 -4.55 -2.09 10.29
N PHE A 20 -4.28 -2.02 11.59
CA PHE A 20 -3.87 -0.82 12.32
C PHE A 20 -2.42 -0.95 12.76
N GLY A 21 -1.68 0.18 12.74
CA GLY A 21 -0.26 0.25 13.06
C GLY A 21 0.64 0.14 11.82
N CYS A 22 1.82 0.73 11.93
CA CYS A 22 2.82 0.75 10.86
C CYS A 22 4.22 0.83 11.47
N THR A 23 5.21 0.25 10.78
CA THR A 23 6.64 0.36 11.12
C THR A 23 7.25 1.68 10.67
N PHE A 24 6.61 2.41 9.72
CA PHE A 24 7.03 3.70 9.23
C PHE A 24 6.33 4.85 9.95
N ARG A 25 6.94 6.05 9.89
CA ARG A 25 6.44 7.28 10.52
C ARG A 25 6.17 8.38 9.50
N CYS A 26 5.72 8.03 8.30
CA CYS A 26 5.57 8.94 7.17
C CYS A 26 4.75 10.18 7.54
N GLY A 27 5.37 11.37 7.44
CA GLY A 27 4.72 12.65 7.69
C GLY A 27 3.54 12.92 6.77
N VAL A 28 3.66 12.55 5.50
CA VAL A 28 2.67 12.77 4.42
C VAL A 28 1.69 11.58 4.25
N CYS A 29 1.53 10.73 5.26
CA CYS A 29 0.64 9.58 5.16
C CYS A 29 -0.82 10.02 5.01
N SER A 30 -1.52 9.56 3.96
CA SER A 30 -2.90 9.91 3.64
C SER A 30 -3.91 9.55 4.76
N TYR A 31 -3.56 8.63 5.65
CA TYR A 31 -4.38 8.32 6.82
C TYR A 31 -4.56 9.50 7.78
N LYS A 32 -3.66 10.49 7.73
CA LYS A 32 -3.82 11.75 8.48
C LYS A 32 -5.03 12.58 8.06
N LEU A 33 -5.58 12.35 6.88
CA LEU A 33 -6.87 12.97 6.49
C LEU A 33 -8.00 12.63 7.47
N ARG A 34 -7.93 11.45 8.11
CA ARG A 34 -8.94 10.98 9.07
C ARG A 34 -8.54 11.21 10.52
N SER A 35 -7.25 11.19 10.85
CA SER A 35 -6.74 11.33 12.23
C SER A 35 -6.26 12.75 12.58
N GLY A 36 -6.13 13.64 11.59
CA GLY A 36 -5.63 15.00 11.76
C GLY A 36 -4.12 15.09 12.02
N ALA A 37 -3.62 16.31 12.23
CA ALA A 37 -2.19 16.60 12.42
C ALA A 37 -1.59 15.96 13.69
N ARG A 38 -2.42 15.68 14.69
CA ARG A 38 -2.03 15.09 15.97
C ARG A 38 -1.92 13.58 15.95
N GLY A 39 -2.18 12.94 14.81
CA GLY A 39 -2.02 11.49 14.67
C GLY A 39 -0.59 11.07 15.02
N THR A 40 -0.45 10.08 15.91
CA THR A 40 0.86 9.52 16.30
C THR A 40 1.53 8.91 15.05
N PRO A 41 2.80 9.24 14.76
CA PRO A 41 3.53 8.61 13.66
C PRO A 41 3.48 7.08 13.76
N GLY A 42 3.18 6.41 12.65
CA GLY A 42 2.95 4.96 12.62
C GLY A 42 1.55 4.52 13.07
N LEU A 43 0.73 5.43 13.61
CA LEU A 43 -0.63 5.20 14.08
C LEU A 43 -1.57 6.27 13.51
N SER A 44 -1.52 6.47 12.20
CA SER A 44 -2.21 7.59 11.53
C SER A 44 -3.73 7.46 11.43
N PHE A 45 -4.30 6.30 11.78
CA PHE A 45 -5.74 6.12 11.94
C PHE A 45 -6.18 6.39 13.38
N PRO A 46 -7.44 6.79 13.58
CA PRO A 46 -8.06 6.62 14.89
C PRO A 46 -7.92 5.17 15.33
N ARG A 47 -7.53 4.94 16.59
CA ARG A 47 -7.38 3.58 17.11
C ARG A 47 -8.75 2.86 17.07
N PRO A 48 -8.83 1.64 16.48
CA PRO A 48 -10.05 0.87 16.50
C PRO A 48 -10.48 0.52 17.92
N GLN A 49 -11.78 0.52 18.17
CA GLN A 49 -12.33 0.13 19.48
C GLN A 49 -12.18 -1.38 19.72
N LYS A 50 -12.25 -2.17 18.65
CA LYS A 50 -12.12 -3.63 18.69
C LYS A 50 -11.16 -4.11 17.60
N PHE A 51 -10.38 -5.14 17.93
CA PHE A 51 -9.59 -5.92 16.98
C PHE A 51 -10.22 -7.31 16.83
N LEU A 52 -10.17 -7.83 15.61
CA LEU A 52 -10.71 -9.14 15.26
C LEU A 52 -9.76 -10.25 15.73
N THR A 53 -10.33 -11.28 16.29
CA THR A 53 -9.64 -12.53 16.59
C THR A 53 -9.50 -13.41 15.35
N ILE A 54 -8.58 -14.37 15.36
CA ILE A 54 -8.40 -15.32 14.26
C ILE A 54 -9.70 -16.09 13.94
N PRO A 55 -10.43 -16.64 14.94
CA PRO A 55 -11.70 -17.28 14.66
C PRO A 55 -12.73 -16.38 13.97
N GLU A 56 -12.88 -15.11 14.43
CA GLU A 56 -13.80 -14.15 13.80
C GLU A 56 -13.40 -13.87 12.34
N MET A 57 -12.11 -13.67 12.07
CA MET A 57 -11.62 -13.44 10.71
C MET A 57 -11.86 -14.65 9.79
N LYS A 58 -11.57 -15.86 10.27
CA LYS A 58 -11.80 -17.10 9.51
C LYS A 58 -13.28 -17.33 9.25
N GLN A 59 -14.15 -17.08 10.23
CA GLN A 59 -15.60 -17.20 10.09
C GLN A 59 -16.12 -16.22 9.03
N ALA A 60 -15.71 -14.95 9.10
CA ALA A 60 -16.11 -13.93 8.13
C ALA A 60 -15.66 -14.28 6.71
N LEU A 61 -14.44 -14.78 6.52
CA LEU A 61 -13.97 -15.20 5.19
C LEU A 61 -14.70 -16.44 4.67
N ARG A 62 -15.11 -17.38 5.53
CA ARG A 62 -15.91 -18.54 5.13
C ARG A 62 -17.34 -18.20 4.75
N SER A 63 -17.88 -17.07 5.20
CA SER A 63 -19.27 -16.67 4.92
C SER A 63 -19.48 -16.10 3.52
N VAL A 64 -18.41 -15.92 2.74
CA VAL A 64 -18.44 -15.36 1.39
C VAL A 64 -17.60 -16.18 0.41
N ALA A 65 -17.98 -16.14 -0.87
CA ALA A 65 -17.16 -16.74 -1.92
C ALA A 65 -16.00 -15.81 -2.28
N VAL A 66 -14.77 -16.20 -1.91
CA VAL A 66 -13.59 -15.34 -2.06
C VAL A 66 -12.54 -15.98 -2.97
N ASP A 67 -12.12 -15.24 -4.01
CA ASP A 67 -11.04 -15.65 -4.92
C ASP A 67 -9.71 -14.97 -4.57
N LYS A 68 -9.78 -13.80 -3.93
CA LYS A 68 -8.60 -12.99 -3.55
C LYS A 68 -8.77 -12.42 -2.16
N VAL A 69 -7.72 -12.47 -1.36
CA VAL A 69 -7.67 -11.85 -0.03
C VAL A 69 -6.57 -10.81 -0.02
N TYR A 70 -6.96 -9.56 0.18
CA TYR A 70 -6.03 -8.44 0.33
C TYR A 70 -5.82 -8.11 1.81
N PHE A 71 -4.59 -7.81 2.16
CA PHE A 71 -4.21 -7.28 3.45
C PHE A 71 -3.74 -5.84 3.24
N MET A 72 -4.38 -4.90 3.92
CA MET A 72 -4.15 -3.46 3.74
C MET A 72 -4.26 -2.72 5.07
N GLY A 73 -3.98 -1.44 5.06
CA GLY A 73 -4.16 -0.57 6.23
C GLY A 73 -2.90 0.24 6.55
N GLY A 74 -2.43 0.23 7.78
CA GLY A 74 -1.15 0.81 8.15
C GLY A 74 -0.01 0.05 7.47
N GLU A 75 0.50 -0.97 8.12
CA GLU A 75 1.38 -1.99 7.55
C GLU A 75 0.90 -3.37 8.01
N PRO A 76 0.29 -4.17 7.12
CA PRO A 76 -0.31 -5.45 7.52
C PRO A 76 0.67 -6.43 8.15
N THR A 77 1.93 -6.39 7.74
CA THR A 77 2.96 -7.33 8.20
C THR A 77 3.39 -7.13 9.66
N VAL A 78 2.92 -6.07 10.33
CA VAL A 78 3.13 -5.91 11.78
C VAL A 78 2.24 -6.86 12.60
N SER A 79 1.19 -7.38 12.00
CA SER A 79 0.24 -8.29 12.64
C SER A 79 0.86 -9.67 12.89
N LYS A 80 0.78 -10.15 14.11
CA LYS A 80 1.22 -11.50 14.49
C LYS A 80 0.33 -12.58 13.88
N GLU A 81 -0.91 -12.24 13.59
CA GLU A 81 -1.93 -13.10 12.97
C GLU A 81 -1.72 -13.27 11.46
N MET A 82 -0.87 -12.45 10.85
CA MET A 82 -0.67 -12.43 9.40
C MET A 82 -0.27 -13.78 8.81
N PRO A 83 0.74 -14.52 9.34
CA PRO A 83 1.14 -15.82 8.77
C PRO A 83 0.01 -16.84 8.77
N GLU A 84 -0.78 -16.90 9.86
CA GLU A 84 -1.90 -17.81 9.97
C GLU A 84 -3.03 -17.46 9.00
N MET A 85 -3.33 -16.18 8.84
CA MET A 85 -4.37 -15.72 7.92
C MET A 85 -3.97 -15.90 6.45
N LEU A 86 -2.68 -15.73 6.11
CA LEU A 86 -2.14 -16.07 4.78
C LEU A 86 -2.31 -17.56 4.49
N GLY A 87 -1.86 -18.42 5.42
CA GLY A 87 -2.00 -19.87 5.29
C GLY A 87 -3.45 -20.31 5.17
N PHE A 88 -4.36 -19.75 5.98
CA PHE A 88 -5.79 -20.05 5.90
C PHE A 88 -6.39 -19.63 4.56
N ALA A 89 -6.14 -18.42 4.10
CA ALA A 89 -6.66 -17.93 2.83
C ALA A 89 -6.15 -18.77 1.64
N ARG A 90 -4.85 -19.11 1.64
CA ARG A 90 -4.22 -19.86 0.56
C ARG A 90 -4.60 -21.33 0.56
N ASN A 91 -4.45 -22.01 1.71
CA ASN A 91 -4.48 -23.47 1.79
C ASN A 91 -5.88 -24.01 2.12
N THR A 92 -6.74 -23.22 2.78
CA THR A 92 -8.10 -23.65 3.14
C THR A 92 -9.15 -23.11 2.18
N LEU A 93 -9.02 -21.82 1.76
CA LEU A 93 -9.99 -21.21 0.85
C LEU A 93 -9.59 -21.27 -0.62
N GLY A 94 -8.35 -21.66 -0.94
CA GLY A 94 -7.82 -21.65 -2.31
C GLY A 94 -7.65 -20.24 -2.91
N ALA A 95 -7.75 -19.20 -2.09
CA ALA A 95 -7.72 -17.83 -2.55
C ALA A 95 -6.28 -17.34 -2.81
N LYS A 96 -6.09 -16.49 -3.83
CA LYS A 96 -4.84 -15.73 -3.98
C LYS A 96 -4.73 -14.69 -2.87
N THR A 97 -3.53 -14.45 -2.36
CA THR A 97 -3.27 -13.56 -1.23
C THR A 97 -2.36 -12.41 -1.61
N TYR A 98 -2.73 -11.19 -1.26
CA TYR A 98 -1.99 -10.00 -1.67
C TYR A 98 -1.80 -9.02 -0.52
N LEU A 99 -0.61 -8.41 -0.45
CA LEU A 99 -0.45 -7.12 0.23
C LEU A 99 -0.90 -6.03 -0.73
N GLY A 100 -2.11 -5.50 -0.54
CA GLY A 100 -2.68 -4.46 -1.40
C GLY A 100 -1.88 -3.16 -1.38
N HIS A 101 -1.37 -2.80 -0.21
CA HIS A 101 -0.32 -1.80 0.00
C HIS A 101 0.54 -2.22 1.19
N THR A 102 1.86 -2.18 1.00
CA THR A 102 2.84 -2.45 2.06
C THR A 102 4.04 -1.51 1.92
N ASN A 103 4.75 -1.30 3.00
CA ASN A 103 6.04 -0.60 2.95
C ASN A 103 7.22 -1.51 2.61
N GLY A 104 6.99 -2.81 2.37
CA GLY A 104 8.00 -3.77 1.96
C GLY A 104 8.98 -4.22 3.06
N SER A 105 8.81 -3.78 4.31
CA SER A 105 9.77 -4.06 5.38
C SER A 105 9.88 -5.53 5.78
N ARG A 106 8.95 -6.38 5.35
CA ARG A 106 8.89 -7.82 5.67
C ARG A 106 8.41 -8.63 4.46
N LEU A 107 9.27 -8.72 3.45
CA LEU A 107 9.07 -9.53 2.25
C LEU A 107 10.33 -10.38 2.01
N PRO A 108 10.18 -11.54 1.33
CA PRO A 108 8.94 -12.23 0.98
C PRO A 108 8.27 -12.92 2.19
N LEU A 109 6.99 -13.28 2.05
CA LEU A 109 6.24 -14.02 3.07
C LEU A 109 5.70 -15.36 2.50
N PRO A 110 5.73 -16.46 3.28
CA PRO A 110 5.08 -17.72 2.89
C PRO A 110 3.59 -17.53 2.63
N ASN A 111 3.06 -18.26 1.64
CA ASN A 111 1.65 -18.20 1.22
C ASN A 111 1.19 -16.85 0.66
N LEU A 112 2.10 -15.92 0.34
CA LEU A 112 1.80 -14.67 -0.33
C LEU A 112 1.87 -14.87 -1.85
N SER A 113 0.86 -14.39 -2.59
CA SER A 113 0.84 -14.44 -4.07
C SER A 113 1.50 -13.22 -4.68
N GLY A 114 1.40 -12.06 -4.04
CA GLY A 114 2.00 -10.83 -4.55
C GLY A 114 1.84 -9.64 -3.63
N ALA A 115 2.52 -8.55 -3.94
CA ALA A 115 2.54 -7.32 -3.14
C ALA A 115 2.63 -6.06 -3.99
N ASN A 116 1.99 -4.98 -3.52
CA ASN A 116 2.16 -3.63 -4.04
C ASN A 116 2.96 -2.81 -3.03
N VAL A 117 4.25 -2.60 -3.32
CA VAL A 117 5.18 -1.94 -2.40
C VAL A 117 5.22 -0.44 -2.63
N GLY A 118 5.02 0.32 -1.57
CA GLY A 118 5.19 1.78 -1.57
C GLY A 118 6.66 2.17 -1.46
N MET A 119 7.29 2.45 -2.59
CA MET A 119 8.62 3.05 -2.65
C MET A 119 8.51 4.50 -2.19
N LYS A 120 9.23 4.90 -1.16
CA LYS A 120 8.98 6.21 -0.52
C LYS A 120 9.80 7.32 -1.11
N ALA A 121 11.11 7.10 -1.28
CA ALA A 121 12.04 8.00 -1.93
C ALA A 121 13.25 7.22 -2.45
N TRP A 122 13.94 7.76 -3.46
CA TRP A 122 15.20 7.21 -3.95
C TRP A 122 16.37 7.63 -3.09
N ASP A 123 16.45 8.89 -2.72
CA ASP A 123 17.52 9.41 -1.86
C ASP A 123 17.42 8.82 -0.45
N GLU A 124 18.54 8.36 0.11
CA GLU A 124 18.60 7.71 1.42
C GLU A 124 18.22 8.66 2.56
N LYS A 125 18.68 9.91 2.48
CA LYS A 125 18.41 10.92 3.51
C LYS A 125 16.94 11.30 3.50
N VAL A 126 16.37 11.54 2.30
CA VAL A 126 14.94 11.81 2.12
C VAL A 126 14.10 10.63 2.60
N HIS A 127 14.48 9.40 2.24
CA HIS A 127 13.78 8.19 2.68
C HIS A 127 13.78 8.06 4.21
N LEU A 128 14.93 8.28 4.85
CA LEU A 128 15.06 8.19 6.31
C LEU A 128 14.25 9.29 7.03
N GLU A 129 14.32 10.52 6.55
CA GLU A 129 13.54 11.64 7.08
C GLU A 129 12.03 11.42 6.89
N TYR A 130 11.63 10.96 5.72
CA TYR A 130 10.23 10.70 5.36
C TYR A 130 9.62 9.57 6.20
N THR A 131 10.34 8.45 6.37
CA THR A 131 9.79 7.21 6.91
C THR A 131 10.26 6.85 8.31
N GLY A 132 11.39 7.40 8.74
CA GLY A 132 12.12 7.01 9.94
C GLY A 132 12.88 5.68 9.80
N LYS A 133 13.10 5.18 8.56
CA LYS A 133 13.78 3.92 8.27
C LYS A 133 14.69 4.04 7.05
N PRO A 134 15.84 3.33 7.02
CA PRO A 134 16.70 3.29 5.84
C PRO A 134 16.00 2.55 4.67
N LYS A 135 16.27 2.99 3.43
CA LYS A 135 15.62 2.41 2.24
C LYS A 135 16.15 1.02 1.89
N ARG A 136 17.43 0.75 2.15
CA ARG A 136 18.12 -0.46 1.70
C ARG A 136 17.34 -1.74 1.95
N LEU A 137 16.84 -1.93 3.19
CA LEU A 137 16.05 -3.10 3.54
C LEU A 137 14.83 -3.30 2.63
N ILE A 138 14.16 -2.20 2.24
CA ILE A 138 12.95 -2.26 1.42
C ILE A 138 13.29 -2.68 -0.01
N PHE A 139 14.38 -2.14 -0.56
CA PHE A 139 14.85 -2.44 -1.90
C PHE A 139 15.37 -3.89 -1.98
N ASP A 140 16.17 -4.33 -1.00
CA ASP A 140 16.66 -5.71 -0.91
C ASP A 140 15.50 -6.71 -0.79
N ASN A 141 14.51 -6.43 0.05
CA ASN A 141 13.31 -7.25 0.21
C ASN A 141 12.45 -7.30 -1.07
N PHE A 142 12.38 -6.20 -1.81
CA PHE A 142 11.67 -6.16 -3.08
C PHE A 142 12.30 -7.12 -4.11
N VAL A 143 13.64 -7.05 -4.26
CA VAL A 143 14.39 -7.97 -5.13
C VAL A 143 14.20 -9.42 -4.69
N ALA A 144 14.30 -9.70 -3.39
CA ALA A 144 14.07 -11.05 -2.85
C ALA A 144 12.65 -11.56 -3.13
N ALA A 145 11.65 -10.69 -3.09
CA ALA A 145 10.26 -11.04 -3.40
C ALA A 145 10.05 -11.34 -4.89
N VAL A 146 10.69 -10.58 -5.79
CA VAL A 146 10.70 -10.87 -7.24
C VAL A 146 11.38 -12.23 -7.49
N ALA A 147 12.56 -12.46 -6.90
CA ALA A 147 13.29 -13.72 -7.03
C ALA A 147 12.52 -14.93 -6.47
N ALA A 148 11.66 -14.72 -5.47
CA ALA A 148 10.75 -15.74 -4.93
C ALA A 148 9.50 -15.97 -5.81
N GLY A 149 9.36 -15.30 -6.94
CA GLY A 149 8.25 -15.47 -7.89
C GLY A 149 6.94 -14.82 -7.46
N LEU A 150 6.96 -13.83 -6.57
CA LEU A 150 5.78 -13.07 -6.19
C LEU A 150 5.36 -12.11 -7.31
N GLU A 151 4.04 -11.95 -7.51
CA GLU A 151 3.45 -10.92 -8.40
C GLU A 151 3.70 -9.53 -7.82
N MET A 152 4.85 -8.91 -8.16
CA MET A 152 5.25 -7.63 -7.57
C MET A 152 4.75 -6.43 -8.36
N ARG A 153 4.34 -5.41 -7.62
CA ARG A 153 4.00 -4.07 -8.11
C ARG A 153 4.65 -3.03 -7.22
N ALA A 154 4.94 -1.87 -7.78
CA ALA A 154 5.46 -0.74 -7.02
C ALA A 154 4.55 0.47 -7.14
N ASN A 155 4.58 1.32 -6.12
CA ASN A 155 3.95 2.63 -6.17
C ASN A 155 4.81 3.66 -5.44
N VAL A 156 4.59 4.94 -5.76
CA VAL A 156 5.21 6.07 -5.07
C VAL A 156 4.20 7.19 -4.90
N VAL A 157 4.32 7.96 -3.83
CA VAL A 157 3.60 9.23 -3.69
C VAL A 157 4.52 10.34 -4.19
N PHE A 158 4.14 11.00 -5.27
CA PHE A 158 4.81 12.18 -5.80
C PHE A 158 4.43 13.40 -4.93
N VAL A 159 5.42 13.96 -4.24
CA VAL A 159 5.25 15.05 -3.27
C VAL A 159 6.16 16.19 -3.67
N PRO A 160 5.68 17.22 -4.38
CA PRO A 160 6.51 18.34 -4.79
C PRO A 160 7.28 18.95 -3.60
N GLY A 161 8.61 19.09 -3.76
CA GLY A 161 9.52 19.57 -2.71
C GLY A 161 9.98 18.53 -1.69
N LEU A 162 9.55 17.27 -1.82
CA LEU A 162 10.04 16.15 -0.98
C LEU A 162 10.45 14.94 -1.82
N VAL A 163 9.57 14.50 -2.70
CA VAL A 163 9.78 13.37 -3.61
C VAL A 163 9.39 13.87 -5.00
N ASP A 164 10.32 14.54 -5.65
CA ASP A 164 10.16 15.18 -6.95
C ASP A 164 10.38 14.21 -8.12
N THR A 165 10.28 14.69 -9.35
CA THR A 165 10.36 13.90 -10.58
C THR A 165 11.66 13.10 -10.68
N ASP A 166 12.80 13.67 -10.30
CA ASP A 166 14.12 13.01 -10.30
C ASP A 166 14.14 11.78 -9.40
N GLN A 167 13.54 11.88 -8.20
CA GLN A 167 13.41 10.76 -7.26
C GLN A 167 12.53 9.65 -7.83
N VAL A 168 11.40 10.03 -8.41
CA VAL A 168 10.42 9.10 -8.99
C VAL A 168 11.00 8.39 -10.22
N GLU A 169 11.71 9.14 -11.09
CA GLU A 169 12.42 8.59 -12.26
C GLU A 169 13.55 7.63 -11.84
N ALA A 170 14.32 7.98 -10.81
CA ALA A 170 15.38 7.11 -10.28
C ALA A 170 14.82 5.79 -9.71
N ILE A 171 13.64 5.81 -9.04
CA ILE A 171 12.95 4.60 -8.62
C ILE A 171 12.53 3.78 -9.85
N ALA A 172 12.00 4.40 -10.89
CA ALA A 172 11.57 3.69 -12.12
C ALA A 172 12.77 3.06 -12.84
N ALA A 173 13.89 3.76 -12.94
CA ALA A 173 15.13 3.23 -13.51
C ALA A 173 15.66 2.02 -12.72
N TRP A 174 15.62 2.09 -11.39
CA TRP A 174 15.98 0.97 -10.54
C TRP A 174 15.02 -0.22 -10.70
N LEU A 175 13.71 0.01 -10.71
CA LEU A 175 12.72 -1.05 -10.96
C LEU A 175 12.96 -1.74 -12.29
N ALA A 176 13.27 -0.99 -13.35
CA ALA A 176 13.60 -1.53 -14.67
C ALA A 176 14.88 -2.39 -14.66
N SER A 177 15.85 -2.09 -13.79
CA SER A 177 17.05 -2.93 -13.61
C SER A 177 16.73 -4.27 -12.91
N VAL A 178 15.62 -4.36 -12.19
CA VAL A 178 15.13 -5.61 -11.60
C VAL A 178 14.28 -6.38 -12.61
N ASP A 179 13.25 -5.73 -13.16
CA ASP A 179 12.39 -6.26 -14.23
C ASP A 179 11.58 -5.10 -14.83
N PRO A 180 11.73 -4.77 -16.14
CA PRO A 180 11.00 -3.66 -16.78
C PRO A 180 9.48 -3.89 -16.91
N GLU A 181 9.01 -5.12 -16.68
CA GLU A 181 7.58 -5.46 -16.66
C GLU A 181 6.89 -5.13 -15.33
N ILE A 182 7.63 -4.79 -14.28
CA ILE A 182 7.04 -4.43 -12.98
C ILE A 182 6.11 -3.22 -13.12
N PRO A 183 4.79 -3.36 -12.85
CA PRO A 183 3.88 -2.23 -12.92
C PRO A 183 4.22 -1.19 -11.84
N PHE A 184 4.35 0.06 -12.27
CA PHE A 184 4.64 1.19 -11.37
C PHE A 184 3.51 2.21 -11.38
N HIS A 185 3.03 2.62 -10.21
CA HIS A 185 1.93 3.57 -10.08
C HIS A 185 2.34 4.82 -9.32
N ILE A 186 2.22 5.99 -9.94
CA ILE A 186 2.53 7.30 -9.37
C ILE A 186 1.25 7.90 -8.80
N MET A 187 1.21 8.10 -7.50
CA MET A 187 0.08 8.75 -6.81
C MET A 187 0.42 10.19 -6.51
N GLY A 188 -0.36 11.14 -7.02
CA GLY A 188 -0.23 12.54 -6.62
C GLY A 188 -0.50 12.70 -5.13
N TYR A 189 0.35 13.46 -4.46
CA TYR A 189 0.18 13.76 -3.04
C TYR A 189 -1.16 14.44 -2.76
N ILE A 190 -1.81 14.01 -1.71
CA ILE A 190 -3.01 14.61 -1.16
C ILE A 190 -2.60 15.37 0.09
N PRO A 191 -2.74 16.70 0.14
CA PRO A 191 -2.34 17.48 1.30
C PRO A 191 -2.97 16.97 2.60
N VAL A 192 -2.14 16.67 3.58
CA VAL A 192 -2.57 16.21 4.90
C VAL A 192 -2.27 17.27 5.96
N PRO A 193 -3.03 17.33 7.06
CA PRO A 193 -2.81 18.30 8.12
C PRO A 193 -1.39 18.26 8.68
N GLY A 194 -0.80 19.44 8.92
CA GLY A 194 0.52 19.61 9.55
C GLY A 194 1.71 19.35 8.61
N GLN A 195 1.49 19.31 7.29
CA GLN A 195 2.56 19.22 6.30
C GLN A 195 2.58 20.45 5.38
N PRO A 196 3.79 20.94 5.00
CA PRO A 196 3.93 22.14 4.21
C PRO A 196 3.74 21.94 2.70
N TYR A 197 3.64 20.70 2.23
CA TYR A 197 3.68 20.34 0.81
C TYR A 197 2.34 20.61 0.13
N ALA A 198 2.42 21.10 -1.11
CA ALA A 198 1.24 21.30 -1.96
C ALA A 198 0.88 20.03 -2.76
N ARG A 199 -0.37 19.95 -3.20
CA ARG A 199 -0.80 18.97 -4.19
C ARG A 199 -0.07 19.22 -5.50
N PRO A 200 0.47 18.22 -6.20
CA PRO A 200 1.10 18.43 -7.51
C PRO A 200 0.09 18.99 -8.52
N THR A 201 0.58 19.69 -9.54
CA THR A 201 -0.22 20.09 -10.70
C THR A 201 -0.37 18.91 -11.68
N ASP A 202 -1.33 19.00 -12.59
CA ASP A 202 -1.50 17.99 -13.64
C ASP A 202 -0.27 17.89 -14.56
N GLU A 203 0.39 19.04 -14.82
CA GLU A 203 1.64 19.11 -15.59
C GLU A 203 2.80 18.39 -14.87
N GLN A 204 2.95 18.61 -13.57
CA GLN A 204 3.95 17.89 -12.77
C GLN A 204 3.71 16.40 -12.77
N MET A 205 2.46 15.96 -12.65
CA MET A 205 2.09 14.54 -12.73
C MET A 205 2.40 13.97 -14.12
N ALA A 206 2.06 14.68 -15.20
CA ALA A 206 2.35 14.25 -16.56
C ALA A 206 3.85 14.12 -16.81
N THR A 207 4.65 15.08 -16.32
CA THR A 207 6.12 15.08 -16.41
C THR A 207 6.71 13.87 -15.70
N ALA A 208 6.28 13.59 -14.47
CA ALA A 208 6.76 12.42 -13.70
C ALA A 208 6.40 11.10 -14.39
N VAL A 209 5.17 10.99 -14.93
CA VAL A 209 4.75 9.79 -15.70
C VAL A 209 5.59 9.62 -16.96
N ALA A 210 5.83 10.70 -17.73
CA ALA A 210 6.64 10.66 -18.95
C ALA A 210 8.08 10.24 -18.65
N ALA A 211 8.69 10.74 -17.54
CA ALA A 211 10.02 10.34 -17.11
C ALA A 211 10.10 8.84 -16.82
N CYS A 212 9.14 8.29 -16.07
CA CYS A 212 9.14 6.86 -15.73
C CYS A 212 8.90 5.94 -16.92
N ARG A 213 8.12 6.36 -17.91
CA ARG A 213 7.83 5.59 -19.14
C ARG A 213 9.05 5.39 -20.04
N LYS A 214 10.15 6.10 -19.80
CA LYS A 214 11.43 5.84 -20.46
C LYS A 214 12.08 4.53 -19.99
N HIS A 215 11.69 4.04 -18.81
CA HIS A 215 12.32 2.91 -18.12
C HIS A 215 11.40 1.69 -18.01
N LEU A 216 10.10 1.89 -17.79
CA LEU A 216 9.13 0.83 -17.49
C LEU A 216 8.01 0.77 -18.52
N HIS A 217 7.57 -0.45 -18.86
CA HIS A 217 6.51 -0.67 -19.84
C HIS A 217 5.12 -0.30 -19.31
N THR A 218 4.87 -0.55 -18.01
CA THR A 218 3.57 -0.28 -17.38
C THR A 218 3.68 0.79 -16.31
N VAL A 219 3.38 2.04 -16.65
CA VAL A 219 3.33 3.19 -15.74
C VAL A 219 1.94 3.79 -15.73
N GLY A 220 1.29 3.74 -14.56
CA GLY A 220 0.00 4.36 -14.29
C GLY A 220 0.10 5.53 -13.33
N SER A 221 -0.94 6.36 -13.25
CA SER A 221 -1.01 7.43 -12.26
C SER A 221 -2.42 7.63 -11.71
N SER A 222 -2.50 8.27 -10.54
CA SER A 222 -3.74 8.78 -9.97
C SER A 222 -3.49 10.14 -9.31
N HIS A 223 -4.41 11.07 -9.54
CA HIS A 223 -4.33 12.43 -9.03
C HIS A 223 -5.69 12.85 -8.47
N ILE A 224 -6.01 12.37 -7.27
CA ILE A 224 -7.30 12.59 -6.61
C ILE A 224 -7.25 13.73 -5.60
N THR A 225 -8.42 14.31 -5.29
CA THR A 225 -8.57 15.31 -4.23
C THR A 225 -8.70 14.67 -2.85
N SER A 226 -8.62 15.49 -1.79
CA SER A 226 -8.88 15.03 -0.41
C SER A 226 -10.28 14.45 -0.25
N GLU A 227 -11.29 15.09 -0.88
CA GLU A 227 -12.68 14.61 -0.85
C GLU A 227 -12.81 13.25 -1.52
N GLN A 228 -12.24 13.08 -2.72
CA GLN A 228 -12.20 11.80 -3.43
C GLN A 228 -11.44 10.71 -2.66
N ALA A 229 -10.43 11.09 -1.87
CA ALA A 229 -9.68 10.14 -1.04
C ALA A 229 -10.47 9.69 0.21
N LEU A 230 -11.36 10.53 0.71
CA LEU A 230 -12.24 10.21 1.83
C LEU A 230 -13.42 9.36 1.43
N ASP A 231 -13.92 9.53 0.20
CA ASP A 231 -14.96 8.70 -0.40
C ASP A 231 -14.52 8.18 -1.77
N LEU A 232 -14.08 6.94 -1.80
CA LEU A 232 -13.66 6.25 -3.03
C LEU A 232 -14.80 5.50 -3.71
N THR A 233 -15.98 5.40 -3.11
CA THR A 233 -17.08 4.57 -3.61
C THR A 233 -17.59 5.04 -4.97
N ALA A 234 -17.53 6.34 -5.24
CA ALA A 234 -17.90 6.93 -6.53
C ALA A 234 -16.88 6.75 -7.66
N ARG A 235 -15.67 6.22 -7.36
CA ARG A 235 -14.61 6.08 -8.39
C ARG A 235 -14.81 4.91 -9.32
N ASP A 236 -15.02 3.74 -8.74
CA ASP A 236 -15.31 2.51 -9.50
C ASP A 236 -15.83 1.40 -8.57
N ASP A 237 -16.33 0.34 -9.17
CA ASP A 237 -16.95 -0.80 -8.49
C ASP A 237 -16.01 -1.54 -7.55
N ARG A 238 -14.68 -1.39 -7.67
CA ARG A 238 -13.70 -2.01 -6.75
C ARG A 238 -13.81 -1.45 -5.34
N PHE A 239 -14.34 -0.24 -5.18
CA PHE A 239 -14.57 0.40 -3.89
C PHE A 239 -16.00 0.19 -3.34
N ALA A 240 -16.91 -0.41 -4.14
CA ALA A 240 -18.24 -0.82 -3.70
C ALA A 240 -18.12 -2.09 -2.84
N VAL A 241 -17.83 -1.91 -1.54
CA VAL A 241 -17.58 -3.01 -0.60
C VAL A 241 -18.54 -2.97 0.58
N LYS A 242 -18.95 -4.15 1.05
CA LYS A 242 -19.70 -4.32 2.30
C LYS A 242 -18.78 -4.77 3.44
N LYS A 243 -19.03 -4.29 4.66
CA LYS A 243 -18.36 -4.80 5.85
C LYS A 243 -18.92 -6.18 6.19
N ILE A 244 -18.03 -7.16 6.46
CA ILE A 244 -18.41 -8.52 6.87
C ILE A 244 -17.84 -8.91 8.25
N ALA A 245 -16.92 -8.12 8.80
CA ALA A 245 -16.45 -8.18 10.20
C ALA A 245 -15.85 -6.83 10.64
#